data_c7fceec970500e4c294264cfba04d1c8
#
_entry.id   c7fceec970500e4c294264cfba04d1c8
#
_cell.length_a   1.000
_cell.length_b   1.000
_cell.length_c   1.000
_cell.angle_alpha   90.00
_cell.angle_beta   90.00
_cell.angle_gamma   90.00
#
_symmetry.space_group_name_H-M   'P 1'
#
loop_
_entity.id
_entity.type
_entity.pdbx_description
1 polymer ?
#
loop_
_entity_poly.entity_id
_entity_poly.type
_entity_poly.pdbx_seq_one_letter_code
_entity_poly.pdbx_strand_id
1 'polypeptide(L)'
;CIRDTEGWQIRSELDALRKTEPINKETFGSTDLAGELVAMNEDNEIESITFVGLCTDICVISNALLAKASLPEVPIIVDAKCCAGVTPESHENALKAMEACQIQIDR
;
A
#
# COMPACT_ATOMS: atom_id res chain seq x y z
N CYS A 1 11.64 -10.16 5.84
CA CYS A 1 11.21 -11.51 5.43
C CYS A 1 12.20 -12.12 4.46
N ILE A 2 12.50 -13.38 4.62
CA ILE A 2 13.38 -14.12 3.71
C ILE A 2 12.50 -14.96 2.79
N ARG A 3 12.68 -14.78 1.45
CA ARG A 3 11.87 -15.47 0.44
C ARG A 3 11.88 -17.00 0.67
N ASP A 4 10.73 -17.62 0.43
CA ASP A 4 10.48 -19.06 0.55
C ASP A 4 10.51 -19.57 1.99
N THR A 5 10.48 -18.70 2.99
CA THR A 5 10.32 -19.09 4.40
C THR A 5 8.87 -18.89 4.84
N GLU A 6 8.48 -19.53 5.95
CA GLU A 6 7.14 -19.37 6.52
C GLU A 6 6.85 -17.90 6.85
N GLY A 7 7.85 -17.17 7.38
CA GLY A 7 7.67 -15.75 7.71
C GLY A 7 7.45 -14.84 6.50
N TRP A 8 7.77 -15.31 5.30
CA TRP A 8 7.53 -14.59 4.06
C TRP A 8 6.10 -14.79 3.53
N GLN A 9 5.45 -15.88 3.89
CA GLN A 9 4.10 -16.19 3.42
C GLN A 9 3.06 -15.23 3.99
N ILE A 10 1.99 -14.99 3.21
CA ILE A 10 0.82 -14.27 3.69
C ILE A 10 0.17 -15.13 4.77
N ARG A 11 -0.23 -14.51 5.87
CA ARG A 11 -0.95 -15.23 6.93
C ARG A 11 -2.15 -15.96 6.32
N SER A 12 -2.36 -17.23 6.76
CA SER A 12 -3.38 -18.08 6.15
C SER A 12 -4.79 -17.49 6.19
N GLU A 13 -5.13 -16.76 7.26
CA GLU A 13 -6.43 -16.10 7.39
C GLU A 13 -6.63 -15.04 6.30
N LEU A 14 -5.59 -14.30 5.94
CA LEU A 14 -5.64 -13.28 4.91
C LEU A 14 -5.52 -13.89 3.51
N ASP A 15 -4.68 -14.90 3.37
CA ASP A 15 -4.49 -15.58 2.08
C ASP A 15 -5.79 -16.19 1.58
N ALA A 16 -6.62 -16.72 2.49
CA ALA A 16 -7.93 -17.27 2.15
C ALA A 16 -8.91 -16.23 1.61
N LEU A 17 -8.69 -14.95 1.92
CA LEU A 17 -9.59 -13.86 1.52
C LEU A 17 -9.13 -13.12 0.26
N ARG A 18 -7.89 -13.29 -0.16
CA ARG A 18 -7.40 -12.58 -1.34
C ARG A 18 -8.05 -13.11 -2.62
N LYS A 19 -8.22 -12.23 -3.60
CA LYS A 19 -8.88 -12.54 -4.86
C LYS A 19 -7.94 -12.52 -6.05
N THR A 20 -6.68 -12.14 -5.84
CA THR A 20 -5.67 -12.05 -6.91
C THR A 20 -4.37 -12.66 -6.42
N GLU A 21 -3.48 -12.99 -7.37
CA GLU A 21 -2.15 -13.44 -7.01
C GLU A 21 -1.35 -12.32 -6.36
N PRO A 22 -0.53 -12.62 -5.35
CA PRO A 22 0.34 -11.60 -4.74
C PRO A 22 1.38 -11.10 -5.73
N ILE A 23 1.72 -9.82 -5.63
CA ILE A 23 2.86 -9.25 -6.34
C ILE A 23 4.05 -9.30 -5.40
N ASN A 24 5.03 -10.14 -5.72
CA ASN A 24 6.25 -10.22 -4.94
C ASN A 24 7.15 -9.03 -5.26
N LYS A 25 7.76 -8.46 -4.24
CA LYS A 25 8.63 -7.31 -4.42
C LYS A 25 9.92 -7.48 -3.63
N GLU A 26 11.00 -6.96 -4.18
CA GLU A 26 12.32 -6.97 -3.53
C GLU A 26 12.68 -5.60 -2.95
N THR A 27 11.82 -4.62 -3.14
CA THR A 27 11.98 -3.24 -2.68
C THR A 27 10.77 -2.82 -1.85
N PHE A 28 10.89 -1.76 -1.07
CA PHE A 28 9.79 -1.31 -0.22
C PHE A 28 8.61 -0.84 -1.06
N GLY A 29 8.85 0.05 -2.03
CA GLY A 29 7.85 0.40 -3.03
C GLY A 29 7.97 -0.53 -4.22
N SER A 30 6.84 -0.86 -4.84
CA SER A 30 6.80 -1.76 -5.99
C SER A 30 6.39 -1.01 -7.25
N THR A 31 7.33 -0.89 -8.19
CA THR A 31 7.01 -0.33 -9.51
C THR A 31 6.13 -1.26 -10.32
N ASP A 32 6.21 -2.57 -10.07
CA ASP A 32 5.32 -3.55 -10.70
C ASP A 32 3.88 -3.32 -10.28
N LEU A 33 3.63 -3.07 -8.99
CA LEU A 33 2.30 -2.73 -8.50
C LEU A 33 1.80 -1.45 -9.16
N ALA A 34 2.63 -0.41 -9.20
CA ALA A 34 2.25 0.85 -9.82
C ALA A 34 1.88 0.65 -11.30
N GLY A 35 2.67 -0.14 -12.03
CA GLY A 35 2.39 -0.46 -13.43
C GLY A 35 1.09 -1.22 -13.61
N GLU A 36 0.79 -2.19 -12.75
CA GLU A 36 -0.48 -2.91 -12.80
C GLU A 36 -1.67 -2.01 -12.49
N LEU A 37 -1.54 -1.10 -11.52
CA LEU A 37 -2.61 -0.16 -11.21
C LEU A 37 -2.89 0.77 -12.39
N VAL A 38 -1.85 1.25 -13.07
CA VAL A 38 -2.02 2.06 -14.28
C VAL A 38 -2.75 1.28 -15.36
N ALA A 39 -2.36 0.01 -15.58
CA ALA A 39 -3.02 -0.85 -16.57
C ALA A 39 -4.49 -1.09 -16.22
N MET A 40 -4.81 -1.33 -14.95
CA MET A 40 -6.17 -1.52 -14.49
C MET A 40 -7.02 -0.26 -14.67
N ASN A 41 -6.41 0.92 -14.70
CA ASN A 41 -7.11 2.19 -14.81
C ASN A 41 -7.13 2.76 -16.23
N GLU A 42 -6.75 1.98 -17.25
CA GLU A 42 -6.72 2.47 -18.65
C GLU A 42 -8.03 3.08 -19.12
N ASP A 43 -9.16 2.52 -18.68
CA ASP A 43 -10.49 3.02 -19.01
C ASP A 43 -11.13 3.81 -17.86
N ASN A 44 -10.31 4.37 -16.95
CA ASN A 44 -10.77 5.08 -15.75
C ASN A 44 -11.68 4.23 -14.86
N GLU A 45 -11.38 2.95 -14.72
CA GLU A 45 -12.21 2.00 -13.98
C GLU A 45 -11.98 2.01 -12.47
N ILE A 46 -10.81 2.53 -12.02
CA ILE A 46 -10.52 2.57 -10.58
C ILE A 46 -11.19 3.79 -9.95
N GLU A 47 -12.11 3.55 -9.03
CA GLU A 47 -12.80 4.62 -8.31
C GLU A 47 -11.97 5.13 -7.13
N SER A 48 -11.26 4.26 -6.45
CA SER A 48 -10.37 4.60 -5.33
C SER A 48 -9.41 3.46 -5.05
N ILE A 49 -8.32 3.77 -4.34
CA ILE A 49 -7.37 2.76 -3.87
C ILE A 49 -7.18 2.95 -2.38
N THR A 50 -7.41 1.89 -1.60
CA THR A 50 -7.21 1.91 -0.15
C THR A 50 -6.03 1.04 0.22
N PHE A 51 -5.09 1.61 0.96
CA PHE A 51 -3.90 0.89 1.46
C PHE A 51 -4.07 0.48 2.90
N VAL A 52 -3.70 -0.76 3.18
CA VAL A 52 -3.62 -1.33 4.53
C VAL A 52 -2.33 -2.14 4.63
N GLY A 53 -1.89 -2.42 5.84
CA GLY A 53 -0.78 -3.34 6.06
C GLY A 53 0.41 -2.73 6.79
N LEU A 54 1.59 -3.29 6.55
CA LEU A 54 2.84 -3.00 7.27
C LEU A 54 3.98 -2.68 6.30
N CYS A 55 4.87 -1.84 6.64
CA CYS A 55 4.81 -0.88 7.74
C CYS A 55 4.34 0.45 7.18
N THR A 56 3.54 1.17 7.96
CA THR A 56 3.02 2.49 7.56
C THR A 56 4.12 3.40 7.04
N ASP A 57 5.24 3.42 7.74
CA ASP A 57 6.37 4.32 7.51
C ASP A 57 7.40 3.77 6.51
N ILE A 58 7.18 2.60 5.94
CA ILE A 58 8.10 1.97 4.99
C ILE A 58 7.36 1.55 3.72
N CYS A 59 6.79 0.34 3.69
CA CYS A 59 6.15 -0.18 2.48
C CYS A 59 4.86 0.54 2.13
N VAL A 60 4.04 0.87 3.13
CA VAL A 60 2.75 1.52 2.88
C VAL A 60 2.96 2.91 2.30
N ILE A 61 3.77 3.76 2.94
CA ILE A 61 4.03 5.11 2.42
C ILE A 61 4.70 5.06 1.04
N SER A 62 5.64 4.14 0.85
CA SER A 62 6.35 4.01 -0.43
C SER A 62 5.37 3.70 -1.57
N ASN A 63 4.50 2.73 -1.38
CA ASN A 63 3.53 2.33 -2.41
C ASN A 63 2.40 3.35 -2.58
N ALA A 64 1.94 3.97 -1.49
CA ALA A 64 0.90 4.98 -1.56
C ALA A 64 1.37 6.21 -2.35
N LEU A 65 2.61 6.66 -2.13
CA LEU A 65 3.17 7.78 -2.88
C LEU A 65 3.40 7.42 -4.35
N LEU A 66 3.86 6.20 -4.64
CA LEU A 66 3.99 5.73 -6.02
C LEU A 66 2.64 5.70 -6.74
N ALA A 67 1.61 5.17 -6.07
CA ALA A 67 0.27 5.13 -6.64
C ALA A 67 -0.26 6.54 -6.88
N LYS A 68 -0.03 7.46 -5.95
CA LYS A 68 -0.46 8.86 -6.09
C LYS A 68 0.23 9.54 -7.27
N ALA A 69 1.52 9.28 -7.46
CA ALA A 69 2.27 9.83 -8.57
C ALA A 69 1.83 9.22 -9.92
N SER A 70 1.53 7.94 -9.93
CA SER A 70 1.14 7.22 -11.15
C SER A 70 -0.30 7.50 -11.56
N LEU A 71 -1.19 7.72 -10.59
CA LEU A 71 -2.63 7.93 -10.79
C LEU A 71 -3.09 9.15 -10.00
N PRO A 72 -2.66 10.36 -10.38
CA PRO A 72 -2.94 11.56 -9.58
C PRO A 72 -4.43 11.91 -9.47
N GLU A 73 -5.25 11.44 -10.39
CA GLU A 73 -6.69 11.70 -10.39
C GLU A 73 -7.50 10.68 -9.58
N VAL A 74 -6.89 9.56 -9.21
CA VAL A 74 -7.57 8.51 -8.44
C VAL A 74 -7.42 8.81 -6.94
N PRO A 75 -8.51 8.84 -6.16
CA PRO A 75 -8.40 9.01 -4.70
C PRO A 75 -7.60 7.87 -4.08
N ILE A 76 -6.57 8.23 -3.32
CA ILE A 76 -5.73 7.29 -2.57
C ILE A 76 -6.05 7.46 -1.10
N ILE A 77 -6.37 6.36 -0.43
CA ILE A 77 -6.80 6.34 0.96
C ILE A 77 -5.90 5.40 1.75
N VAL A 78 -5.47 5.81 2.94
CA VAL A 78 -4.77 4.92 3.88
C VAL A 78 -5.67 4.74 5.09
N ASP A 79 -6.03 3.49 5.38
CA ASP A 79 -6.81 3.16 6.58
C ASP A 79 -5.84 2.98 7.73
N ALA A 80 -5.69 4.02 8.54
CA ALA A 80 -4.71 4.08 9.61
C ALA A 80 -4.91 2.99 10.67
N LYS A 81 -6.15 2.58 10.90
CA LYS A 81 -6.47 1.52 11.86
C LYS A 81 -6.02 0.15 11.39
N CYS A 82 -5.82 -0.01 10.10
CA CYS A 82 -5.37 -1.26 9.48
C CYS A 82 -3.89 -1.20 9.07
N CYS A 83 -3.14 -0.25 9.61
CA CYS A 83 -1.72 -0.10 9.38
C CYS A 83 -0.97 -0.04 10.70
N ALA A 84 0.29 -0.44 10.69
CA ALA A 84 1.18 -0.28 11.84
C ALA A 84 2.58 0.07 11.35
N GLY A 85 3.22 1.02 12.02
CA GLY A 85 4.59 1.41 11.73
C GLY A 85 5.59 0.69 12.63
N VAL A 86 6.87 1.00 12.44
CA VAL A 86 7.93 0.45 13.29
C VAL A 86 7.74 0.93 14.74
N THR A 87 7.34 2.19 14.93
CA THR A 87 6.96 2.75 16.22
C THR A 87 5.68 3.55 16.05
N PRO A 88 4.91 3.83 17.15
CA PRO A 88 3.75 4.71 17.05
C PRO A 88 4.10 6.10 16.52
N GLU A 89 5.28 6.63 16.88
CA GLU A 89 5.72 7.94 16.40
C GLU A 89 6.00 7.94 14.90
N SER A 90 6.73 6.95 14.39
CA SER A 90 7.03 6.88 12.95
C SER A 90 5.77 6.60 12.14
N HIS A 91 4.82 5.85 12.69
CA HIS A 91 3.50 5.65 12.08
C HIS A 91 2.78 7.00 11.89
N GLU A 92 2.67 7.81 12.95
CA GLU A 92 2.02 9.12 12.86
C GLU A 92 2.76 10.08 11.92
N ASN A 93 4.10 10.05 11.94
CA ASN A 93 4.90 10.88 11.03
C ASN A 93 4.62 10.53 9.57
N ALA A 94 4.52 9.24 9.25
CA ALA A 94 4.21 8.79 7.89
C ALA A 94 2.80 9.21 7.47
N LEU A 95 1.81 9.08 8.36
CA LEU A 95 0.44 9.51 8.07
C LEU A 95 0.39 11.00 7.77
N LYS A 96 1.09 11.82 8.54
CA LYS A 96 1.14 13.27 8.31
C LYS A 96 1.82 13.61 6.98
N ALA A 97 2.90 12.89 6.64
CA ALA A 97 3.59 13.09 5.38
C ALA A 97 2.70 12.75 4.18
N MET A 98 1.98 11.64 4.26
CA MET A 98 1.05 11.25 3.20
C MET A 98 -0.11 12.23 3.07
N GLU A 99 -0.62 12.72 4.19
CA GLU A 99 -1.69 13.72 4.21
C GLU A 99 -1.25 15.00 3.50
N ALA A 100 -0.01 15.44 3.73
CA ALA A 100 0.57 16.60 3.05
C ALA A 100 0.67 16.37 1.54
N CYS A 101 0.79 15.13 1.09
CA CYS A 101 0.82 14.77 -0.32
C CYS A 101 -0.57 14.48 -0.90
N GLN A 102 -1.62 14.89 -0.19
CA GLN A 102 -3.02 14.76 -0.62
C GLN A 102 -3.53 13.31 -0.67
N ILE A 103 -2.95 12.46 0.14
CA ILE A 103 -3.49 11.11 0.38
C ILE A 103 -4.46 11.23 1.56
N GLN A 104 -5.65 10.69 1.40
CA GLN A 104 -6.65 10.71 2.46
C GLN A 104 -6.27 9.71 3.55
N ILE A 105 -6.30 10.13 4.80
CA ILE A 105 -6.02 9.27 5.95
C ILE A 105 -7.33 9.03 6.70
N ASP A 106 -7.76 7.79 6.74
CA ASP A 106 -8.92 7.37 7.54
C ASP A 106 -8.39 6.85 8.88
N ARG A 107 -8.70 7.56 9.95
CA ARG A 107 -8.22 7.23 11.31
C ARG A 107 -9.22 6.44 12.12
#